data_da2e9ac22d794dbca7a425919ee31043
#
_entry.id   da2e9ac22d794dbca7a425919ee31043
#
_cell.length_a   1.000
_cell.length_b   1.000
_cell.length_c   1.000
_cell.angle_alpha   90.00
_cell.angle_beta   90.00
_cell.angle_gamma   90.00
#
_symmetry.space_group_name_H-M   'P 1'
#
loop_
_entity.id
_entity.type
_entity.pdbx_description
1 polymer ?
#
loop_
_entity_poly.entity_id
_entity_poly.type
_entity_poly.pdbx_seq_one_letter_code
_entity_poly.pdbx_strand_id
1 'polypeptide(L)'
;MNNNSWKKGPVPIAVVMISLNEGHNIKDVCENLSGWAQEVFLVDSYSKDNTIEIALSYGINVVQRKFRGFGDQWNFALNELPIESPWVMKLDPDERLSEELKNNISKMMDKECDAFYINGRL
;
A
#
# COMPACT_ATOMS: atom_id res chain seq x y z
N MET A 1 -9.48 24.04 4.83
CA MET A 1 -8.81 23.37 3.72
C MET A 1 -8.60 21.89 4.02
N ASN A 2 -8.99 21.07 3.12
CA ASN A 2 -8.82 19.63 3.31
C ASN A 2 -7.40 19.23 2.95
N ASN A 3 -6.68 18.67 3.91
CA ASN A 3 -5.32 18.21 3.69
C ASN A 3 -5.33 16.69 3.55
N ASN A 4 -5.35 16.21 2.29
CA ASN A 4 -5.40 14.78 1.99
C ASN A 4 -4.02 14.18 1.82
N SER A 5 -3.03 14.68 2.55
CA SER A 5 -1.68 14.12 2.51
C SER A 5 -1.61 12.85 3.34
N TRP A 6 -0.89 11.86 2.83
CA TRP A 6 -0.64 10.63 3.56
C TRP A 6 0.15 10.92 4.84
N LYS A 7 -0.29 10.32 5.94
CA LYS A 7 0.43 10.42 7.21
C LYS A 7 1.61 9.45 7.18
N LYS A 8 2.76 9.95 6.76
CA LYS A 8 3.97 9.15 6.59
C LYS A 8 4.46 8.61 7.91
N GLY A 9 4.82 7.33 7.92
CA GLY A 9 5.47 6.72 9.07
C GLY A 9 6.98 6.64 8.87
N PRO A 10 7.70 6.23 9.90
CA PRO A 10 9.17 6.16 9.86
C PRO A 10 9.70 4.92 9.12
N VAL A 11 8.86 3.94 8.84
CA VAL A 11 9.30 2.69 8.21
C VAL A 11 9.51 2.92 6.73
N PRO A 12 10.73 2.68 6.19
CA PRO A 12 11.06 3.00 4.79
C PRO A 12 10.49 1.98 3.81
N ILE A 13 9.18 1.85 3.81
CA ILE A 13 8.46 0.86 3.03
C ILE A 13 7.34 1.52 2.23
N ALA A 14 7.18 1.07 1.00
CA ALA A 14 6.03 1.39 0.18
C ALA A 14 5.09 0.19 0.16
N VAL A 15 3.88 0.35 0.65
CA VAL A 15 2.87 -0.70 0.59
C VAL A 15 2.10 -0.54 -0.71
N VAL A 16 2.01 -1.61 -1.49
CA VAL A 16 1.30 -1.61 -2.76
C VAL A 16 0.12 -2.57 -2.68
N MET A 17 -1.05 -2.07 -3.02
CA MET A 17 -2.29 -2.84 -3.02
C MET A 17 -2.92 -2.80 -4.41
N ILE A 18 -3.55 -3.91 -4.79
CA ILE A 18 -4.39 -3.99 -5.98
C ILE A 18 -5.83 -4.08 -5.51
N SER A 19 -6.73 -3.33 -6.12
CA SER A 19 -8.12 -3.28 -5.66
C SER A 19 -9.14 -3.33 -6.79
N LEU A 20 -10.30 -3.90 -6.46
CA LEU A 20 -11.53 -3.79 -7.24
C LEU A 20 -12.70 -3.89 -6.26
N ASN A 21 -13.42 -2.78 -6.10
CA ASN A 21 -14.59 -2.69 -5.22
C ASN A 21 -14.28 -3.14 -3.78
N GLU A 22 -13.24 -2.54 -3.21
CA GLU A 22 -12.79 -2.82 -1.84
C GLU A 22 -13.14 -1.69 -0.87
N GLY A 23 -14.15 -0.89 -1.20
CA GLY A 23 -14.51 0.27 -0.38
C GLY A 23 -14.74 -0.06 1.10
N HIS A 24 -15.27 -1.25 1.38
CA HIS A 24 -15.52 -1.69 2.76
C HIS A 24 -14.23 -2.01 3.53
N ASN A 25 -13.10 -2.12 2.86
CA ASN A 25 -11.80 -2.42 3.49
C ASN A 25 -10.82 -1.25 3.48
N ILE A 26 -10.99 -0.31 2.57
CA ILE A 26 -9.97 0.72 2.33
C ILE A 26 -9.73 1.60 3.56
N LYS A 27 -10.78 2.02 4.23
CA LYS A 27 -10.64 2.85 5.44
C LYS A 27 -9.77 2.17 6.47
N ASP A 28 -10.11 0.92 6.80
CA ASP A 28 -9.42 0.20 7.87
C ASP A 28 -7.98 -0.14 7.50
N VAL A 29 -7.70 -0.51 6.26
CA VAL A 29 -6.32 -0.79 5.86
C VAL A 29 -5.49 0.48 5.85
N CYS A 30 -6.04 1.61 5.41
CA CYS A 30 -5.32 2.88 5.44
C CYS A 30 -5.01 3.30 6.88
N GLU A 31 -5.97 3.14 7.79
CA GLU A 31 -5.75 3.45 9.20
C GLU A 31 -4.71 2.52 9.83
N ASN A 32 -4.72 1.26 9.44
CA ASN A 32 -3.73 0.29 9.89
C ASN A 32 -2.30 0.68 9.48
N LEU A 33 -2.13 1.25 8.29
CA LEU A 33 -0.83 1.60 7.74
C LEU A 33 -0.40 3.04 8.07
N SER A 34 -1.34 3.91 8.42
CA SER A 34 -1.07 5.31 8.70
C SER A 34 -0.09 5.48 9.86
N GLY A 35 0.90 6.35 9.68
CA GLY A 35 1.91 6.58 10.70
C GLY A 35 2.94 5.47 10.84
N TRP A 36 2.88 4.45 9.98
CA TRP A 36 3.81 3.34 9.96
C TRP A 36 4.57 3.26 8.63
N ALA A 37 3.86 3.11 7.52
CA ALA A 37 4.46 3.01 6.19
C ALA A 37 4.81 4.39 5.64
N GLN A 38 5.93 4.50 4.95
CA GLN A 38 6.35 5.74 4.32
C GLN A 38 5.44 6.12 3.15
N GLU A 39 5.08 5.14 2.31
CA GLU A 39 4.25 5.36 1.14
C GLU A 39 3.20 4.26 1.03
N VAL A 40 2.05 4.60 0.45
CA VAL A 40 1.03 3.62 0.08
C VAL A 40 0.54 3.91 -1.33
N PHE A 41 0.49 2.88 -2.14
CA PHE A 41 0.00 2.94 -3.52
C PHE A 41 -1.17 1.98 -3.69
N LEU A 42 -2.19 2.43 -4.39
CA LEU A 42 -3.35 1.61 -4.73
C LEU A 42 -3.49 1.57 -6.26
N VAL A 43 -3.38 0.38 -6.83
CA VAL A 43 -3.65 0.17 -8.26
C VAL A 43 -5.05 -0.39 -8.36
N ASP A 44 -5.97 0.45 -8.78
CA ASP A 44 -7.40 0.13 -8.79
C ASP A 44 -7.88 -0.22 -10.19
N SER A 45 -8.70 -1.25 -10.29
CA SER A 45 -9.23 -1.76 -11.57
C SER A 45 -10.58 -1.14 -11.91
N TYR A 46 -10.68 0.19 -11.78
CA TYR A 46 -11.89 0.96 -12.08
C TYR A 46 -13.08 0.55 -11.21
N SER A 47 -12.88 0.57 -9.90
CA SER A 47 -13.93 0.31 -8.92
C SER A 47 -15.12 1.23 -9.13
N LYS A 48 -16.31 0.68 -8.93
CA LYS A 48 -17.57 1.42 -9.08
C LYS A 48 -18.15 1.84 -7.74
N ASP A 49 -17.58 1.38 -6.65
CA ASP A 49 -17.99 1.77 -5.31
C ASP A 49 -17.15 2.97 -4.85
N ASN A 50 -17.09 3.21 -3.54
CA ASN A 50 -16.37 4.34 -2.95
C ASN A 50 -14.89 4.06 -2.67
N THR A 51 -14.30 3.02 -3.26
CA THR A 51 -12.89 2.66 -3.07
C THR A 51 -11.97 3.85 -3.29
N ILE A 52 -12.06 4.48 -4.47
CA ILE A 52 -11.17 5.58 -4.85
C ILE A 52 -11.38 6.80 -3.94
N GLU A 53 -12.64 7.13 -3.67
CA GLU A 53 -12.98 8.29 -2.84
C GLU A 53 -12.35 8.17 -1.45
N ILE A 54 -12.49 7.00 -0.82
CA ILE A 54 -11.91 6.77 0.50
C ILE A 54 -10.39 6.80 0.43
N ALA A 55 -9.80 6.15 -0.55
CA ALA A 55 -8.35 6.12 -0.71
C ALA A 55 -7.77 7.52 -0.84
N LEU A 56 -8.38 8.37 -1.67
CA LEU A 56 -7.93 9.74 -1.84
C LEU A 56 -8.07 10.56 -0.56
N SER A 57 -9.09 10.26 0.25
CA SER A 57 -9.28 10.97 1.51
C SER A 57 -8.15 10.74 2.51
N TYR A 58 -7.43 9.62 2.38
CA TYR A 58 -6.24 9.34 3.20
C TYR A 58 -4.94 9.83 2.55
N GLY A 59 -5.01 10.39 1.36
CA GLY A 59 -3.85 10.93 0.68
C GLY A 59 -2.90 9.90 0.11
N ILE A 60 -3.35 8.65 -0.06
CA ILE A 60 -2.50 7.63 -0.69
C ILE A 60 -2.46 7.85 -2.21
N ASN A 61 -1.46 7.26 -2.83
CA ASN A 61 -1.28 7.36 -4.28
C ASN A 61 -2.20 6.36 -4.98
N VAL A 62 -3.06 6.85 -5.86
CA VAL A 62 -4.04 6.00 -6.57
C VAL A 62 -3.80 6.07 -8.06
N VAL A 63 -3.73 4.90 -8.68
CA VAL A 63 -3.66 4.76 -10.13
C VAL A 63 -4.77 3.80 -10.55
N GLN A 64 -5.52 4.17 -11.58
CA GLN A 64 -6.53 3.26 -12.14
C GLN A 64 -5.97 2.60 -13.38
N ARG A 65 -6.14 1.29 -13.47
CA ARG A 65 -5.62 0.51 -14.58
C ARG A 65 -6.50 -0.70 -14.82
N LYS A 66 -6.85 -0.93 -16.08
CA LYS A 66 -7.67 -2.07 -16.44
C LYS A 66 -7.00 -3.38 -16.03
N PHE A 67 -7.76 -4.24 -15.38
CA PHE A 67 -7.24 -5.51 -14.90
C PHE A 67 -7.02 -6.50 -16.06
N ARG A 68 -5.82 -7.04 -16.16
CA ARG A 68 -5.46 -8.04 -17.17
C ARG A 68 -4.74 -9.22 -16.52
N GLY A 69 -5.03 -9.45 -15.24
CA GLY A 69 -4.39 -10.51 -14.47
C GLY A 69 -3.51 -9.94 -13.36
N PHE A 70 -3.31 -10.73 -12.31
CA PHE A 70 -2.52 -10.28 -11.16
C PHE A 70 -1.05 -10.04 -11.51
N GLY A 71 -0.46 -10.94 -12.31
CA GLY A 71 0.93 -10.76 -12.73
C GLY A 71 1.15 -9.48 -13.50
N ASP A 72 0.25 -9.16 -14.43
CA ASP A 72 0.31 -7.93 -15.20
C ASP A 72 0.19 -6.72 -14.29
N GLN A 73 -0.73 -6.75 -13.34
CA GLN A 73 -0.95 -5.63 -12.43
C GLN A 73 0.25 -5.41 -11.51
N TRP A 74 0.83 -6.49 -10.98
CA TRP A 74 2.01 -6.38 -10.13
C TRP A 74 3.24 -5.93 -10.92
N ASN A 75 3.42 -6.41 -12.15
CA ASN A 75 4.53 -5.95 -12.99
C ASN A 75 4.42 -4.45 -13.26
N PHE A 76 3.22 -3.97 -13.55
CA PHE A 76 2.99 -2.53 -13.71
C PHE A 76 3.38 -1.78 -12.43
N ALA A 77 2.88 -2.24 -11.29
CA ALA A 77 3.12 -1.58 -10.02
C ALA A 77 4.61 -1.49 -9.70
N LEU A 78 5.34 -2.57 -9.91
CA LEU A 78 6.75 -2.63 -9.55
C LEU A 78 7.65 -1.87 -10.52
N ASN A 79 7.24 -1.75 -11.78
CA ASN A 79 8.07 -1.14 -12.81
C ASN A 79 7.70 0.32 -13.12
N GLU A 80 6.44 0.69 -12.94
CA GLU A 80 5.93 1.98 -13.39
C GLU A 80 5.54 2.95 -12.28
N LEU A 81 5.25 2.48 -11.08
CA LEU A 81 4.90 3.39 -9.99
C LEU A 81 6.14 4.14 -9.51
N PRO A 82 5.99 5.43 -9.14
CA PRO A 82 7.12 6.24 -8.70
C PRO A 82 7.44 5.97 -7.22
N ILE A 83 7.81 4.73 -6.91
CA ILE A 83 8.13 4.31 -5.56
C ILE A 83 9.48 4.88 -5.17
N GLU A 84 9.53 5.60 -4.05
CA GLU A 84 10.75 6.20 -3.53
C GLU A 84 11.34 5.40 -2.37
N SER A 85 10.52 4.62 -1.69
CA SER A 85 10.96 3.82 -0.55
C SER A 85 11.85 2.67 -1.00
N PRO A 86 12.89 2.31 -0.23
CA PRO A 86 13.78 1.22 -0.62
C PRO A 86 13.15 -0.17 -0.51
N TRP A 87 12.06 -0.30 0.25
CA TRP A 87 11.37 -1.58 0.46
C TRP A 87 9.97 -1.52 -0.11
N VAL A 88 9.52 -2.63 -0.69
CA VAL A 88 8.17 -2.74 -1.24
C VAL A 88 7.46 -3.93 -0.61
N MET A 89 6.25 -3.70 -0.15
CA MET A 89 5.42 -4.73 0.45
C MET A 89 4.10 -4.85 -0.31
N LYS A 90 3.77 -6.07 -0.71
CA LYS A 90 2.44 -6.36 -1.26
C LYS A 90 1.47 -6.62 -0.12
N LEU A 91 0.30 -6.02 -0.19
CA LEU A 91 -0.75 -6.22 0.79
C LEU A 91 -2.09 -6.23 0.09
N ASP A 92 -2.98 -7.14 0.47
CA ASP A 92 -4.34 -7.11 -0.03
C ASP A 92 -5.18 -6.16 0.85
N PRO A 93 -6.16 -5.44 0.28
CA PRO A 93 -6.95 -4.48 1.06
C PRO A 93 -7.71 -5.10 2.25
N ASP A 94 -7.97 -6.40 2.23
CA ASP A 94 -8.64 -7.10 3.32
C ASP A 94 -7.67 -7.62 4.40
N GLU A 95 -6.38 -7.36 4.25
CA GLU A 95 -5.36 -7.77 5.21
C GLU A 95 -5.02 -6.63 6.16
N ARG A 96 -4.60 -6.99 7.37
CA ARG A 96 -4.16 -6.03 8.39
C ARG A 96 -2.87 -6.52 9.03
N LEU A 97 -1.98 -5.60 9.30
CA LEU A 97 -0.73 -5.92 9.98
C LEU A 97 -0.95 -5.79 11.49
N SER A 98 -0.57 -6.83 12.24
CA SER A 98 -0.57 -6.76 13.70
C SER A 98 0.59 -5.86 14.15
N GLU A 99 0.53 -5.37 15.40
CA GLU A 99 1.63 -4.59 15.95
C GLU A 99 2.90 -5.43 16.04
N GLU A 100 2.76 -6.72 16.35
CA GLU A 100 3.90 -7.63 16.39
C GLU A 100 4.56 -7.75 15.02
N LEU A 101 3.76 -7.94 13.96
CA LEU A 101 4.31 -8.04 12.60
C LEU A 101 4.94 -6.73 12.16
N LYS A 102 4.32 -5.60 12.46
CA LYS A 102 4.91 -4.28 12.16
C LYS A 102 6.26 -4.11 12.83
N ASN A 103 6.37 -4.52 14.09
CA ASN A 103 7.64 -4.43 14.81
C ASN A 103 8.70 -5.34 14.21
N ASN A 104 8.32 -6.55 13.81
CA ASN A 104 9.24 -7.50 13.19
C ASN A 104 9.74 -6.98 11.85
N ILE A 105 8.86 -6.40 11.05
CA ILE A 105 9.24 -5.81 9.77
C ILE A 105 10.19 -4.64 9.98
N SER A 106 9.90 -3.77 10.96
CA SER A 106 10.75 -2.62 11.26
C SER A 106 12.16 -3.07 11.66
N LYS A 107 12.27 -4.14 12.46
CA LYS A 107 13.56 -4.69 12.85
C LYS A 107 14.34 -5.25 11.66
N MET A 108 13.65 -5.86 10.69
CA MET A 108 14.32 -6.35 9.49
C MET A 108 14.92 -5.21 8.68
N MET A 109 14.30 -4.06 8.68
CA MET A 109 14.75 -2.89 7.91
C MET A 109 15.89 -2.13 8.55
N ASP A 110 16.16 -2.38 9.83
CA ASP A 110 17.31 -1.79 10.52
C ASP A 110 18.63 -2.49 10.14
N LYS A 111 18.54 -3.61 9.43
CA LYS A 111 19.73 -4.34 8.97
C LYS A 111 20.16 -3.81 7.61
N GLU A 112 21.48 -3.85 7.37
CA GLU A 112 22.01 -3.51 6.05
C GLU A 112 21.68 -4.62 5.08
N CYS A 113 20.65 -4.39 4.26
CA CYS A 113 20.28 -5.31 3.20
C CYS A 113 19.75 -4.52 2.02
N ASP A 114 19.81 -5.12 0.84
CA ASP A 114 19.18 -4.55 -0.35
C ASP A 114 17.67 -4.62 -0.20
N ALA A 115 16.98 -3.74 -0.91
CA ALA A 115 15.53 -3.75 -0.95
C ALA A 115 15.03 -5.09 -1.50
N PHE A 116 13.94 -5.60 -0.94
CA PHE A 116 13.32 -6.83 -1.41
C PHE A 116 11.82 -6.78 -1.18
N TYR A 117 11.11 -7.75 -1.76
CA TYR A 117 9.67 -7.83 -1.58
C TYR A 117 9.33 -8.48 -0.26
N ILE A 118 8.32 -7.92 0.41
CA ILE A 118 7.73 -8.50 1.60
C ILE A 118 6.29 -8.86 1.25
N ASN A 119 5.94 -10.11 1.51
CA ASN A 119 4.56 -10.54 1.37
C ASN A 119 3.82 -10.23 2.66
N GLY A 120 2.68 -9.54 2.57
CA GLY A 120 1.89 -9.17 3.74
C GLY A 120 1.38 -10.35 4.57
N ARG A 121 1.57 -11.57 4.09
CA ARG A 121 1.15 -12.78 4.77
C ARG A 121 2.26 -13.45 5.58
N LEU A 122 3.29 -12.74 5.86
CA LEU A 122 4.42 -13.24 6.64
C LEU A 122 4.02 -13.81 8.00
#